data_88093ff9bca81820aa1fb2a4466bb795
#
_entry.id   88093ff9bca81820aa1fb2a4466bb795
#
_cell.length_a   1.000
_cell.length_b   1.000
_cell.length_c   1.000
_cell.angle_alpha   90.00
_cell.angle_beta   90.00
_cell.angle_gamma   90.00
#
_symmetry.space_group_name_H-M   'P 1'
#
loop_
_entity.id
_entity.type
_entity.pdbx_description
1 polymer ?
#
loop_
_entity_poly.entity_id
_entity_poly.type
_entity_poly.pdbx_seq_one_letter_code
_entity_poly.pdbx_strand_id
1 'polypeptide(L)'
;MEKKIKELEKIIKYGFKKSSLLEKALTHKSLNSDINNEKLEFLGDRVLGLVISETLLEKYPNEKEGIIDKKFANLVNKKTCSLIAKKINLKKFILLGSSHKKLERSADKINSDCLEALVGAIYLDGGFKSVEKFIFTFWEEYLLKSTVTLIAVSYTHLT
;
A
#
# COMPACT_ATOMS: atom_id res chain seq x y z
N MET A 1 5.05 13.73 18.21
CA MET A 1 5.47 12.56 17.44
C MET A 1 4.87 11.26 17.96
N GLU A 2 5.10 10.93 19.23
CA GLU A 2 4.54 9.71 19.83
C GLU A 2 3.03 9.62 19.76
N LYS A 3 2.34 10.73 19.98
CA LYS A 3 0.88 10.79 19.90
C LYS A 3 0.37 10.47 18.50
N LYS A 4 1.04 11.03 17.47
CA LYS A 4 0.69 10.79 16.07
C LYS A 4 0.97 9.35 15.66
N ILE A 5 2.09 8.79 16.11
CA ILE A 5 2.45 7.40 15.82
C ILE A 5 1.39 6.46 16.40
N LYS A 6 0.99 6.68 17.66
CA LYS A 6 -0.04 5.85 18.29
C LYS A 6 -1.40 5.99 17.59
N GLU A 7 -1.73 7.20 17.15
CA GLU A 7 -2.95 7.43 16.38
C GLU A 7 -2.93 6.62 15.09
N LEU A 8 -1.82 6.68 14.35
CA LEU A 8 -1.68 5.92 13.11
C LEU A 8 -1.74 4.42 13.37
N GLU A 9 -1.06 3.94 14.42
CA GLU A 9 -1.08 2.51 14.76
C GLU A 9 -2.50 2.00 15.03
N LYS A 10 -3.34 2.82 15.63
CA LYS A 10 -4.76 2.46 15.83
C LYS A 10 -5.50 2.36 14.50
N ILE A 11 -5.25 3.30 13.59
CA ILE A 11 -5.88 3.32 12.27
C ILE A 11 -5.49 2.10 11.46
N ILE A 12 -4.19 1.78 11.41
CA ILE A 12 -3.67 0.66 10.63
C ILE A 12 -3.82 -0.68 11.33
N LYS A 13 -4.24 -0.67 12.60
CA LYS A 13 -4.44 -1.88 13.42
C LYS A 13 -3.19 -2.72 13.58
N TYR A 14 -2.04 -2.05 13.66
CA TYR A 14 -0.76 -2.70 13.88
C TYR A 14 0.12 -1.86 14.79
N GLY A 15 0.62 -2.46 15.87
CA GLY A 15 1.55 -1.80 16.80
C GLY A 15 2.98 -2.21 16.51
N PHE A 16 3.83 -1.26 16.17
CA PHE A 16 5.22 -1.52 15.87
C PHE A 16 6.02 -1.88 17.13
N LYS A 17 6.81 -2.93 17.05
CA LYS A 17 7.79 -3.28 18.09
C LYS A 17 8.96 -2.30 18.02
N LYS A 18 9.36 -1.93 16.81
CA LYS A 18 10.44 -1.00 16.56
C LYS A 18 9.88 0.25 15.87
N SER A 19 9.55 1.27 16.68
CA SER A 19 8.92 2.50 16.20
C SER A 19 9.76 3.24 15.17
N SER A 20 11.07 3.06 15.18
CA SER A 20 11.96 3.68 14.19
C SER A 20 11.68 3.22 12.76
N LEU A 21 11.14 2.02 12.57
CA LEU A 21 10.74 1.54 11.25
C LEU A 21 9.53 2.31 10.73
N LEU A 22 8.56 2.59 11.60
CA LEU A 22 7.41 3.39 11.22
C LEU A 22 7.81 4.83 10.89
N GLU A 23 8.66 5.43 11.71
CA GLU A 23 9.17 6.78 11.45
C GLU A 23 9.88 6.85 10.09
N LYS A 24 10.70 5.85 9.80
CA LYS A 24 11.43 5.78 8.52
C LYS A 24 10.46 5.63 7.34
N ALA A 25 9.43 4.81 7.50
CA ALA A 25 8.41 4.64 6.46
C ALA A 25 7.66 5.94 6.17
N LEU A 26 7.48 6.78 7.17
CA LEU A 26 6.78 8.06 7.04
C LEU A 26 7.68 9.20 6.56
N THR A 27 9.00 9.01 6.53
CA THR A 27 9.95 10.06 6.18
C THR A 27 10.18 10.12 4.68
N HIS A 28 9.72 11.22 4.06
CA HIS A 28 9.95 11.46 2.65
C HIS A 28 11.39 11.95 2.41
N LYS A 29 11.96 11.62 1.26
CA LYS A 29 13.32 12.01 0.88
C LYS A 29 13.54 13.53 0.89
N SER A 30 12.48 14.32 0.72
CA SER A 30 12.57 15.78 0.77
C SER A 30 12.97 16.30 2.15
N LEU A 31 12.66 15.54 3.21
CA LEU A 31 13.02 15.90 4.58
C LEU A 31 14.42 15.41 4.93
N ASN A 32 14.77 14.20 4.51
CA ASN A 32 16.07 13.61 4.80
C ASN A 32 16.51 12.75 3.61
N SER A 33 17.60 13.15 2.97
CA SER A 33 18.11 12.48 1.77
C SER A 33 18.78 11.14 2.07
N ASP A 34 19.21 10.92 3.30
CA ASP A 34 19.95 9.69 3.67
C ASP A 34 19.07 8.66 4.38
N ILE A 35 18.21 9.12 5.30
CA ILE A 35 17.31 8.25 6.06
C ILE A 35 15.87 8.60 5.66
N ASN A 36 15.29 7.76 4.82
CA ASN A 36 13.97 8.00 4.28
C ASN A 36 13.29 6.67 3.89
N ASN A 37 12.13 6.77 3.28
CA ASN A 37 11.29 5.61 2.99
C ASN A 37 11.57 4.89 1.68
N GLU A 38 12.56 5.30 0.88
CA GLU A 38 12.75 4.72 -0.45
C GLU A 38 13.02 3.21 -0.44
N LYS A 39 13.89 2.74 0.44
CA LYS A 39 14.20 1.29 0.53
C LYS A 39 13.02 0.49 1.06
N LEU A 40 12.26 1.05 1.99
CA LEU A 40 11.07 0.40 2.51
C LEU A 40 9.96 0.34 1.44
N GLU A 41 9.84 1.36 0.63
CA GLU A 41 8.95 1.38 -0.53
C GLU A 41 9.31 0.26 -1.50
N PHE A 42 10.60 0.14 -1.82
CA PHE A 42 11.10 -0.92 -2.71
C PHE A 42 10.70 -2.31 -2.19
N LEU A 43 10.91 -2.57 -0.91
CA LEU A 43 10.54 -3.83 -0.30
C LEU A 43 9.03 -4.01 -0.27
N GLY A 44 8.31 -2.97 0.14
CA GLY A 44 6.86 -3.01 0.26
C GLY A 44 6.15 -3.30 -1.05
N ASP A 45 6.66 -2.76 -2.15
CA ASP A 45 6.14 -3.04 -3.48
C ASP A 45 6.18 -4.54 -3.78
N ARG A 46 7.29 -5.21 -3.47
CA ARG A 46 7.45 -6.65 -3.70
C ARG A 46 6.58 -7.47 -2.75
N VAL A 47 6.51 -7.08 -1.50
CA VAL A 47 5.67 -7.78 -0.51
C VAL A 47 4.19 -7.67 -0.90
N LEU A 48 3.75 -6.47 -1.26
CA LEU A 48 2.38 -6.26 -1.73
C LEU A 48 2.10 -7.15 -2.95
N GLY A 49 3.01 -7.16 -3.92
CA GLY A 49 2.89 -7.99 -5.10
C GLY A 49 2.76 -9.46 -4.77
N LEU A 50 3.57 -9.95 -3.83
CA LEU A 50 3.52 -11.35 -3.42
C LEU A 50 2.19 -11.71 -2.78
N VAL A 51 1.74 -10.92 -1.80
CA VAL A 51 0.48 -11.17 -1.10
C VAL A 51 -0.71 -11.15 -2.05
N ILE A 52 -0.78 -10.13 -2.91
CA ILE A 52 -1.89 -10.00 -3.86
C ILE A 52 -1.86 -11.14 -4.89
N SER A 53 -0.68 -11.50 -5.40
CA SER A 53 -0.54 -12.60 -6.36
C SER A 53 -1.04 -13.92 -5.76
N GLU A 54 -0.60 -14.23 -4.56
CA GLU A 54 -1.02 -15.45 -3.86
C GLU A 54 -2.52 -15.46 -3.65
N THR A 55 -3.07 -14.33 -3.20
CA THR A 55 -4.51 -14.18 -2.96
C THR A 55 -5.32 -14.39 -4.24
N LEU A 56 -4.85 -13.83 -5.36
CA LEU A 56 -5.54 -14.00 -6.64
C LEU A 56 -5.51 -15.43 -7.14
N LEU A 57 -4.39 -16.14 -6.97
CA LEU A 57 -4.29 -17.54 -7.36
C LEU A 57 -5.24 -18.41 -6.54
N GLU A 58 -5.39 -18.14 -5.26
CA GLU A 58 -6.32 -18.86 -4.40
C GLU A 58 -7.78 -18.54 -4.73
N LYS A 59 -8.06 -17.28 -5.02
CA LYS A 59 -9.43 -16.83 -5.28
C LYS A 59 -9.92 -17.21 -6.68
N TYR A 60 -9.03 -17.25 -7.66
CA TYR A 60 -9.35 -17.53 -9.07
C TYR A 60 -8.51 -18.67 -9.63
N PRO A 61 -8.61 -19.89 -9.07
CA PRO A 61 -7.72 -20.99 -9.45
C PRO A 61 -7.88 -21.46 -10.90
N ASN A 62 -9.02 -21.16 -11.53
CA ASN A 62 -9.31 -21.60 -12.89
C ASN A 62 -9.16 -20.49 -13.93
N GLU A 63 -8.73 -19.30 -13.52
CA GLU A 63 -8.57 -18.19 -14.43
C GLU A 63 -7.23 -18.24 -15.17
N LYS A 64 -7.21 -17.70 -16.39
CA LYS A 64 -5.99 -17.61 -17.19
C LYS A 64 -5.07 -16.52 -16.63
N GLU A 65 -3.77 -16.71 -16.83
CA GLU A 65 -2.74 -15.79 -16.35
C GLU A 65 -2.99 -14.34 -16.78
N GLY A 66 -3.39 -14.11 -18.03
CA GLY A 66 -3.63 -12.76 -18.54
C GLY A 66 -4.72 -12.02 -17.78
N ILE A 67 -5.76 -12.73 -17.33
CA ILE A 67 -6.85 -12.14 -16.55
C ILE A 67 -6.39 -11.88 -15.12
N ILE A 68 -5.66 -12.82 -14.55
CA ILE A 68 -5.07 -12.64 -13.20
C ILE A 68 -4.13 -11.43 -13.18
N ASP A 69 -3.31 -11.29 -14.21
CA ASP A 69 -2.36 -10.17 -14.33
C ASP A 69 -3.09 -8.81 -14.41
N LYS A 70 -4.20 -8.74 -15.13
CA LYS A 70 -5.01 -7.51 -15.18
C LYS A 70 -5.60 -7.17 -13.82
N LYS A 71 -6.10 -8.17 -13.10
CA LYS A 71 -6.60 -7.98 -11.74
C LYS A 71 -5.48 -7.50 -10.82
N PHE A 72 -4.32 -8.13 -10.92
CA PHE A 72 -3.13 -7.76 -10.16
C PHE A 72 -2.77 -6.29 -10.38
N ALA A 73 -2.65 -5.88 -11.64
CA ALA A 73 -2.29 -4.51 -11.99
C ALA A 73 -3.26 -3.50 -11.36
N ASN A 74 -4.56 -3.78 -11.40
CA ASN A 74 -5.57 -2.90 -10.81
C ASN A 74 -5.47 -2.80 -9.28
N LEU A 75 -4.98 -3.85 -8.63
CA LEU A 75 -4.88 -3.89 -7.17
C LEU A 75 -3.62 -3.24 -6.64
N VAL A 76 -2.53 -3.26 -7.41
CA VAL A 76 -1.23 -2.78 -6.92
C VAL A 76 -0.76 -1.48 -7.57
N ASN A 77 -1.52 -0.92 -8.50
CA ASN A 77 -1.10 0.32 -9.17
C ASN A 77 -1.12 1.51 -8.21
N LYS A 78 -0.46 2.59 -8.64
CA LYS A 78 -0.33 3.80 -7.83
C LYS A 78 -1.67 4.44 -7.50
N LYS A 79 -2.62 4.38 -8.41
CA LYS A 79 -3.95 4.93 -8.18
C LYS A 79 -4.66 4.24 -7.02
N THR A 80 -4.66 2.91 -7.01
CA THR A 80 -5.29 2.13 -5.93
C THR A 80 -4.58 2.38 -4.61
N CYS A 81 -3.24 2.33 -4.61
CA CYS A 81 -2.46 2.59 -3.40
C CYS A 81 -2.72 4.00 -2.88
N SER A 82 -2.80 5.00 -3.76
CA SER A 82 -3.09 6.37 -3.35
C SER A 82 -4.49 6.49 -2.73
N LEU A 83 -5.48 5.81 -3.30
CA LEU A 83 -6.85 5.82 -2.75
C LEU A 83 -6.89 5.20 -1.35
N ILE A 84 -6.18 4.10 -1.15
CA ILE A 84 -6.10 3.46 0.17
C ILE A 84 -5.38 4.37 1.17
N ALA A 85 -4.28 5.00 0.75
CA ALA A 85 -3.55 5.95 1.58
C ALA A 85 -4.45 7.11 2.02
N LYS A 86 -5.27 7.63 1.11
CA LYS A 86 -6.22 8.70 1.42
C LYS A 86 -7.27 8.23 2.42
N LYS A 87 -7.74 7.01 2.29
CA LYS A 87 -8.73 6.41 3.20
C LYS A 87 -8.19 6.32 4.62
N ILE A 88 -6.92 5.99 4.77
CA ILE A 88 -6.22 5.93 6.06
C ILE A 88 -5.90 7.35 6.59
N ASN A 89 -5.98 8.35 5.71
CA ASN A 89 -5.51 9.72 5.97
C ASN A 89 -4.01 9.75 6.24
N LEU A 90 -3.26 8.97 5.47
CA LEU A 90 -1.82 8.80 5.65
C LEU A 90 -1.04 10.10 5.49
N LYS A 91 -1.51 10.99 4.62
CA LYS A 91 -0.89 12.31 4.38
C LYS A 91 -0.65 13.10 5.66
N LYS A 92 -1.55 12.99 6.63
CA LYS A 92 -1.45 13.67 7.92
C LYS A 92 -0.17 13.27 8.67
N PHE A 93 0.32 12.07 8.45
CA PHE A 93 1.44 11.48 9.18
C PHE A 93 2.77 11.52 8.41
N ILE A 94 2.74 11.85 7.12
CA ILE A 94 3.95 11.86 6.29
C ILE A 94 4.82 13.07 6.65
N LEU A 95 6.10 12.81 6.87
CA LEU A 95 7.08 13.83 7.22
C LEU A 95 7.74 14.35 5.93
N LEU A 96 7.41 15.58 5.56
CA LEU A 96 7.85 16.21 4.31
C LEU A 96 8.78 17.39 4.60
N GLY A 97 9.71 17.64 3.67
CA GLY A 97 10.47 18.87 3.66
C GLY A 97 9.57 20.07 3.33
N SER A 98 9.95 21.26 3.79
CA SER A 98 9.13 22.46 3.63
C SER A 98 8.79 22.79 2.18
N SER A 99 9.70 22.49 1.24
CA SER A 99 9.47 22.74 -0.19
C SER A 99 8.40 21.83 -0.80
N HIS A 100 8.16 20.66 -0.23
CA HIS A 100 7.21 19.69 -0.74
C HIS A 100 5.83 19.81 -0.11
N LYS A 101 5.67 20.56 0.97
CA LYS A 101 4.37 20.73 1.64
C LYS A 101 3.34 21.43 0.77
N LYS A 102 3.78 22.17 -0.26
CA LYS A 102 2.92 22.95 -1.15
C LYS A 102 2.70 22.30 -2.53
N LEU A 103 3.31 21.14 -2.82
CA LEU A 103 3.25 20.52 -4.14
C LEU A 103 2.13 19.48 -4.20
N GLU A 104 0.95 19.92 -4.62
CA GLU A 104 -0.20 19.03 -4.79
C GLU A 104 -0.03 18.02 -5.93
N ARG A 105 0.77 18.34 -6.96
CA ARG A 105 0.98 17.48 -8.12
C ARG A 105 1.61 16.13 -7.79
N SER A 106 2.42 16.07 -6.74
CA SER A 106 3.08 14.84 -6.34
C SER A 106 2.39 14.13 -5.18
N ALA A 107 1.23 14.65 -4.73
CA ALA A 107 0.52 14.11 -3.57
C ALA A 107 0.17 12.62 -3.75
N ASP A 108 -0.33 12.24 -4.92
CA ASP A 108 -0.71 10.84 -5.18
C ASP A 108 0.50 9.93 -5.17
N LYS A 109 1.62 10.37 -5.77
CA LYS A 109 2.87 9.60 -5.75
C LYS A 109 3.40 9.47 -4.33
N ILE A 110 3.44 10.58 -3.58
CA ILE A 110 3.93 10.58 -2.19
C ILE A 110 3.07 9.66 -1.33
N ASN A 111 1.75 9.71 -1.47
CA ASN A 111 0.83 8.86 -0.74
C ASN A 111 1.03 7.38 -1.07
N SER A 112 1.10 7.02 -2.35
CA SER A 112 1.27 5.63 -2.76
C SER A 112 2.63 5.08 -2.35
N ASP A 113 3.70 5.86 -2.50
CA ASP A 113 5.05 5.47 -2.11
C ASP A 113 5.14 5.24 -0.60
N CYS A 114 4.51 6.12 0.19
CA CYS A 114 4.49 5.99 1.64
C CYS A 114 3.68 4.77 2.08
N LEU A 115 2.56 4.48 1.41
CA LEU A 115 1.78 3.29 1.71
C LEU A 115 2.60 2.02 1.45
N GLU A 116 3.31 1.97 0.34
CA GLU A 116 4.18 0.83 0.03
C GLU A 116 5.31 0.72 1.06
N ALA A 117 5.88 1.86 1.47
CA ALA A 117 6.90 1.87 2.52
C ALA A 117 6.35 1.35 3.85
N LEU A 118 5.10 1.68 4.16
CA LEU A 118 4.42 1.19 5.36
C LEU A 118 4.26 -0.33 5.29
N VAL A 119 3.88 -0.87 4.13
CA VAL A 119 3.80 -2.32 3.91
C VAL A 119 5.17 -2.97 4.19
N GLY A 120 6.24 -2.39 3.65
CA GLY A 120 7.60 -2.89 3.88
C GLY A 120 8.00 -2.86 5.35
N ALA A 121 7.65 -1.78 6.05
CA ALA A 121 7.95 -1.62 7.48
C ALA A 121 7.20 -2.65 8.33
N ILE A 122 5.93 -2.86 8.06
CA ILE A 122 5.13 -3.87 8.78
C ILE A 122 5.72 -5.26 8.57
N TYR A 123 6.12 -5.56 7.34
CA TYR A 123 6.75 -6.84 7.03
C TYR A 123 8.03 -7.05 7.83
N LEU A 124 8.91 -6.07 7.86
CA LEU A 124 10.17 -6.18 8.60
C LEU A 124 9.95 -6.29 10.10
N ASP A 125 8.97 -5.58 10.63
CA ASP A 125 8.70 -5.55 12.07
C ASP A 125 7.90 -6.74 12.56
N GLY A 126 6.87 -7.13 11.81
CA GLY A 126 5.90 -8.15 12.26
C GLY A 126 5.86 -9.43 11.45
N GLY A 127 6.57 -9.49 10.32
CA GLY A 127 6.62 -10.68 9.48
C GLY A 127 5.46 -10.77 8.48
N PHE A 128 5.45 -11.86 7.74
CA PHE A 128 4.51 -12.06 6.63
C PHE A 128 3.05 -12.05 7.07
N LYS A 129 2.73 -12.74 8.16
CA LYS A 129 1.33 -12.82 8.62
C LYS A 129 0.77 -11.46 9.02
N SER A 130 1.59 -10.64 9.66
CA SER A 130 1.17 -9.29 10.05
C SER A 130 0.89 -8.41 8.84
N VAL A 131 1.76 -8.45 7.84
CA VAL A 131 1.57 -7.63 6.63
C VAL A 131 0.43 -8.18 5.78
N GLU A 132 0.27 -9.49 5.72
CA GLU A 132 -0.86 -10.12 5.03
C GLU A 132 -2.19 -9.64 5.62
N LYS A 133 -2.29 -9.63 6.94
CA LYS A 133 -3.48 -9.14 7.64
C LYS A 133 -3.75 -7.66 7.31
N PHE A 134 -2.70 -6.83 7.30
CA PHE A 134 -2.82 -5.43 6.94
C PHE A 134 -3.36 -5.27 5.51
N ILE A 135 -2.77 -6.00 4.57
CA ILE A 135 -3.17 -5.92 3.16
C ILE A 135 -4.62 -6.40 3.00
N PHE A 136 -5.00 -7.51 3.60
CA PHE A 136 -6.39 -8.01 3.52
C PHE A 136 -7.37 -6.99 4.10
N THR A 137 -7.02 -6.33 5.19
CA THR A 137 -7.90 -5.34 5.81
C THR A 137 -8.14 -4.15 4.90
N PHE A 138 -7.08 -3.60 4.30
CA PHE A 138 -7.18 -2.33 3.58
C PHE A 138 -7.37 -2.49 2.08
N TRP A 139 -7.12 -3.66 1.51
CA TRP A 139 -7.39 -3.98 0.11
C TRP A 139 -8.69 -4.75 -0.09
N GLU A 140 -9.40 -5.11 0.98
CA GLU A 140 -10.62 -5.93 0.92
C GLU A 140 -11.62 -5.43 -0.10
N GLU A 141 -11.95 -4.14 -0.05
CA GLU A 141 -12.89 -3.51 -0.98
C GLU A 141 -12.49 -3.71 -2.44
N TYR A 142 -11.19 -3.53 -2.73
CA TYR A 142 -10.67 -3.65 -4.08
C TYR A 142 -10.58 -5.11 -4.54
N LEU A 143 -10.31 -6.02 -3.62
CA LEU A 143 -10.32 -7.45 -3.90
C LEU A 143 -11.74 -7.93 -4.26
N LEU A 144 -12.76 -7.40 -3.58
CA LEU A 144 -14.16 -7.70 -3.91
C LEU A 144 -14.52 -7.11 -5.28
N LYS A 145 -14.10 -5.88 -5.57
CA LYS A 145 -14.35 -5.23 -6.85
C LYS A 145 -13.66 -5.93 -8.02
N SER A 146 -12.60 -6.68 -7.77
CA SER A 146 -11.88 -7.41 -8.82
C SER A 146 -12.78 -8.44 -9.51
N THR A 147 -13.75 -9.01 -8.78
CA THR A 147 -14.75 -9.93 -9.36
C THR A 147 -15.69 -9.19 -10.31
N VAL A 148 -16.16 -8.00 -9.90
CA VAL A 148 -17.05 -7.16 -10.70
C VAL A 148 -16.34 -6.68 -11.97
N THR A 149 -15.09 -6.26 -11.85
CA THR A 149 -14.29 -5.81 -12.99
C THR A 149 -14.12 -6.93 -14.02
N LEU A 150 -13.93 -8.16 -13.57
CA LEU A 150 -13.82 -9.33 -14.44
C LEU A 150 -15.09 -9.53 -15.26
N ILE A 151 -16.25 -9.45 -14.62
CA ILE A 151 -17.55 -9.61 -15.28
C ILE A 151 -17.72 -8.52 -16.35
N ALA A 152 -17.38 -7.27 -16.03
CA ALA A 152 -17.47 -6.14 -16.96
C ALA A 152 -16.54 -6.33 -18.17
N VAL A 153 -15.30 -6.75 -17.94
CA VAL A 153 -14.32 -6.99 -19.00
C VAL A 153 -14.77 -8.16 -19.91
N SER A 154 -15.27 -9.25 -19.34
CA SER A 154 -15.78 -10.39 -20.10
C SER A 154 -16.97 -9.97 -20.96
N TYR A 155 -17.85 -9.13 -20.45
CA TYR A 155 -19.01 -8.62 -21.17
C TYR A 155 -18.59 -7.74 -22.36
N THR A 156 -17.58 -6.92 -22.17
CA THR A 156 -17.05 -6.04 -23.21
C THR A 156 -16.43 -6.83 -24.36
N HIS A 157 -15.78 -7.95 -24.07
CA HIS A 157 -15.15 -8.80 -25.09
C HIS A 157 -16.17 -9.63 -25.89
N LEU A 158 -17.36 -9.84 -25.37
CA LEU A 158 -18.42 -10.58 -26.06
C LEU A 158 -19.21 -9.70 -27.03
N THR A 159 -19.04 -8.41 -26.98
CA THR A 159 -19.66 -7.46 -27.88
C THR A 159 -18.69 -6.95 -28.93
#